data_24baf4b182433b7c3c94d32cd38d0936
#
_entry.id   24baf4b182433b7c3c94d32cd38d0936
#
_cell.length_a   1.000
_cell.length_b   1.000
_cell.length_c   1.000
_cell.angle_alpha   90.00
_cell.angle_beta   90.00
_cell.angle_gamma   90.00
#
_symmetry.space_group_name_H-M   'P 1'
#
loop_
_entity.id
_entity.type
_entity.pdbx_description
1 polymer ?
#
loop_
_entity_poly.entity_id
_entity_poly.type
_entity_poly.pdbx_seq_one_letter_code
_entity_poly.pdbx_strand_id
1 'polypeptide(L)'
;MANYLSTYFLVSHGSRDPRPKLELNKLAELLSGQIPLSKYFRKHNNILKSPVITTGVLELGVKPLHEQIEYFWEYTRSLHITQMQIIPLFLLPGVHVTEDIPAEIEIFRERVRASASPKTVLQEQQSNLKLENKLEINTPVKINLSPYIGSHPKMANLLATKISSVTADAWVLISHGSRRSGGNEVVEKIAQSLASSCQVLVSTAYWSVPPDLKSRVEILVKQGYREIGILPYFLFNGGITDAIADTIDRLSQIYPNIKFHLTTPLGATEELAELVSDLIKSKEEGRRKKEEEVIL
;
A
#
# COMPACT_ATOMS: atom_id res chain seq x y z
N MET A 1 -7.01 12.25 -28.35
CA MET A 1 -7.11 11.41 -27.15
C MET A 1 -6.64 12.25 -25.97
N ALA A 2 -7.54 12.56 -25.03
CA ALA A 2 -7.17 13.33 -23.84
C ALA A 2 -6.28 12.45 -22.96
N ASN A 3 -5.00 12.80 -22.81
CA ASN A 3 -4.12 12.20 -21.82
C ASN A 3 -4.52 12.76 -20.46
N TYR A 4 -5.45 12.08 -19.80
CA TYR A 4 -5.85 12.45 -18.45
C TYR A 4 -4.69 12.24 -17.49
N LEU A 5 -4.39 13.27 -16.72
CA LEU A 5 -3.37 13.24 -15.69
C LEU A 5 -3.95 12.56 -14.45
N SER A 6 -3.24 11.57 -13.97
CA SER A 6 -3.57 10.91 -12.71
C SER A 6 -2.70 11.45 -11.59
N THR A 7 -3.30 11.61 -10.43
CA THR A 7 -2.61 11.82 -9.17
C THR A 7 -2.71 10.55 -8.34
N TYR A 8 -1.81 10.37 -7.41
CA TYR A 8 -1.65 9.13 -6.68
C TYR A 8 -1.77 9.38 -5.19
N PHE A 9 -2.68 8.64 -4.55
CA PHE A 9 -2.94 8.71 -3.12
C PHE A 9 -2.60 7.36 -2.49
N LEU A 10 -1.50 7.28 -1.76
CA LEU A 10 -1.07 6.06 -1.07
C LEU A 10 -1.77 5.99 0.29
N VAL A 11 -2.53 4.91 0.53
CA VAL A 11 -3.27 4.72 1.78
C VAL A 11 -2.65 3.59 2.58
N SER A 12 -2.25 3.88 3.82
CA SER A 12 -1.84 2.87 4.80
C SER A 12 -2.83 2.78 5.96
N HIS A 13 -2.63 1.78 6.82
CA HIS A 13 -3.50 1.58 7.99
C HIS A 13 -3.49 2.80 8.93
N GLY A 14 -2.33 3.37 9.18
CA GLY A 14 -2.10 4.34 10.25
C GLY A 14 -1.40 3.70 11.45
N SER A 15 -0.70 4.50 12.24
CA SER A 15 0.03 4.06 13.42
C SER A 15 0.21 5.20 14.42
N ARG A 16 0.23 4.87 15.72
CA ARG A 16 0.68 5.79 16.78
C ARG A 16 2.21 5.95 16.79
N ASP A 17 2.92 4.94 16.28
CA ASP A 17 4.37 5.01 16.06
C ASP A 17 4.63 5.92 14.85
N PRO A 18 5.52 6.91 14.95
CA PRO A 18 5.82 7.82 13.84
C PRO A 18 6.62 7.18 12.69
N ARG A 19 7.35 6.08 12.94
CA ARG A 19 8.22 5.44 11.95
C ARG A 19 7.49 5.01 10.68
N PRO A 20 6.32 4.32 10.74
CA PRO A 20 5.56 3.95 9.54
C PRO A 20 5.16 5.15 8.67
N LYS A 21 4.88 6.31 9.27
CA LYS A 21 4.57 7.53 8.52
C LYS A 21 5.78 8.07 7.77
N LEU A 22 6.96 8.06 8.40
CA LEU A 22 8.21 8.48 7.76
C LEU A 22 8.56 7.56 6.58
N GLU A 23 8.45 6.24 6.78
CA GLU A 23 8.65 5.25 5.73
C GLU A 23 7.64 5.41 4.57
N LEU A 24 6.37 5.66 4.89
CA LEU A 24 5.34 5.91 3.89
C LEU A 24 5.66 7.13 3.00
N ASN A 25 6.12 8.22 3.62
CA ASN A 25 6.52 9.42 2.88
C ASN A 25 7.76 9.16 2.01
N LYS A 26 8.75 8.44 2.54
CA LYS A 26 9.92 8.01 1.76
C LYS A 26 9.54 7.14 0.57
N LEU A 27 8.59 6.22 0.74
CA LEU A 27 8.08 5.41 -0.37
C LEU A 27 7.41 6.27 -1.46
N ALA A 28 6.66 7.30 -1.07
CA ALA A 28 6.06 8.24 -2.01
C ALA A 28 7.13 9.04 -2.79
N GLU A 29 8.22 9.42 -2.15
CA GLU A 29 9.35 10.09 -2.80
C GLU A 29 10.05 9.18 -3.82
N LEU A 30 10.35 7.93 -3.44
CA LEU A 30 10.94 6.92 -4.35
C LEU A 30 10.03 6.67 -5.55
N LEU A 31 8.73 6.51 -5.30
CA LEU A 31 7.73 6.30 -6.34
C LEU A 31 7.65 7.50 -7.31
N SER A 32 7.80 8.73 -6.80
CA SER A 32 7.81 9.95 -7.62
C SER A 32 8.96 9.94 -8.64
N GLY A 33 10.10 9.34 -8.30
CA GLY A 33 11.22 9.16 -9.23
C GLY A 33 10.99 8.12 -10.31
N GLN A 34 10.12 7.14 -10.07
CA GLN A 34 9.87 6.00 -10.97
C GLN A 34 8.70 6.19 -11.94
N ILE A 35 7.76 7.09 -11.64
CA ILE A 35 6.61 7.38 -12.50
C ILE A 35 6.96 8.51 -13.46
N PRO A 36 6.99 8.26 -14.78
CA PRO A 36 7.24 9.32 -15.74
C PRO A 36 6.06 10.29 -15.80
N LEU A 37 6.35 11.58 -15.84
CA LEU A 37 5.34 12.59 -16.17
C LEU A 37 4.73 12.31 -17.55
N SER A 38 3.40 12.43 -17.65
CA SER A 38 2.73 12.27 -18.92
C SER A 38 3.24 13.31 -19.94
N LYS A 39 3.29 12.91 -21.23
CA LYS A 39 3.71 13.81 -22.33
C LYS A 39 2.87 15.10 -22.40
N TYR A 40 1.63 15.05 -21.92
CA TYR A 40 0.73 16.19 -21.87
C TYR A 40 1.22 17.29 -20.92
N PHE A 41 1.69 16.94 -19.72
CA PHE A 41 2.26 17.91 -18.77
C PHE A 41 3.50 18.59 -19.31
N ARG A 42 4.37 17.84 -19.96
CA ARG A 42 5.60 18.40 -20.56
C ARG A 42 5.28 19.46 -21.63
N LYS A 43 4.11 19.38 -22.26
CA LYS A 43 3.73 20.28 -23.36
C LYS A 43 2.92 21.50 -22.90
N HIS A 44 2.11 21.39 -21.86
CA HIS A 44 1.11 22.40 -21.51
C HIS A 44 1.30 23.04 -20.13
N ASN A 45 2.14 22.47 -19.27
CA ASN A 45 2.33 22.99 -17.91
C ASN A 45 3.77 22.78 -17.44
N ASN A 46 4.61 23.80 -17.62
CA ASN A 46 6.03 23.77 -17.20
C ASN A 46 6.23 23.78 -15.67
N ILE A 47 5.16 23.76 -14.88
CA ILE A 47 5.18 23.95 -13.43
C ILE A 47 5.48 22.64 -12.69
N LEU A 48 4.95 21.50 -13.17
CA LEU A 48 5.15 20.21 -12.49
C LEU A 48 6.34 19.46 -13.08
N LYS A 49 7.33 19.20 -12.24
CA LYS A 49 8.52 18.42 -12.58
C LYS A 49 8.39 16.93 -12.26
N SER A 50 7.40 16.55 -11.45
CA SER A 50 7.15 15.18 -10.96
C SER A 50 5.65 14.89 -10.87
N PRO A 51 5.22 13.61 -10.82
CA PRO A 51 3.84 13.25 -10.57
C PRO A 51 3.38 13.76 -9.19
N VAL A 52 2.09 14.04 -9.06
CA VAL A 52 1.51 14.50 -7.79
C VAL A 52 1.15 13.28 -6.97
N ILE A 53 1.93 13.02 -5.94
CA ILE A 53 1.73 11.89 -5.03
C ILE A 53 1.53 12.42 -3.62
N THR A 54 0.58 11.86 -2.89
CA THR A 54 0.39 12.12 -1.47
C THR A 54 0.15 10.84 -0.69
N THR A 55 0.21 10.94 0.62
CA THR A 55 0.01 9.83 1.55
C THR A 55 -1.15 10.12 2.48
N GLY A 56 -1.91 9.09 2.84
CA GLY A 56 -2.96 9.16 3.83
C GLY A 56 -3.05 7.88 4.66
N VAL A 57 -3.86 7.95 5.70
CA VAL A 57 -4.07 6.84 6.63
C VAL A 57 -5.56 6.58 6.79
N LEU A 58 -5.91 5.29 6.90
CA LEU A 58 -7.29 4.88 7.11
C LEU A 58 -7.73 5.15 8.54
N GLU A 59 -6.88 4.82 9.51
CA GLU A 59 -7.13 4.98 10.94
C GLU A 59 -6.07 5.86 11.60
N LEU A 60 -6.35 6.35 12.81
CA LEU A 60 -5.42 7.15 13.62
C LEU A 60 -4.93 8.44 12.93
N GLY A 61 -5.56 8.84 11.84
CA GLY A 61 -5.36 10.14 11.21
C GLY A 61 -6.07 11.24 11.99
N VAL A 62 -5.62 12.50 11.82
CA VAL A 62 -6.29 13.68 12.38
C VAL A 62 -7.70 13.85 11.76
N LYS A 63 -7.85 13.43 10.50
CA LYS A 63 -9.10 13.47 9.74
C LYS A 63 -9.44 12.09 9.19
N PRO A 64 -10.73 11.73 9.02
CA PRO A 64 -11.14 10.51 8.36
C PRO A 64 -10.62 10.47 6.91
N LEU A 65 -10.53 9.28 6.31
CA LEU A 65 -9.90 9.11 5.02
C LEU A 65 -10.60 9.91 3.91
N HIS A 66 -11.93 9.96 3.90
CA HIS A 66 -12.68 10.74 2.90
C HIS A 66 -12.35 12.23 2.93
N GLU A 67 -12.08 12.83 4.10
CA GLU A 67 -11.65 14.24 4.20
C GLU A 67 -10.20 14.43 3.74
N GLN A 68 -9.32 13.45 3.96
CA GLN A 68 -7.96 13.48 3.44
C GLN A 68 -7.98 13.42 1.90
N ILE A 69 -8.87 12.59 1.33
CA ILE A 69 -9.07 12.48 -0.13
C ILE A 69 -9.64 13.80 -0.67
N GLU A 70 -10.62 14.39 0.00
CA GLU A 70 -11.24 15.66 -0.40
C GLU A 70 -10.23 16.80 -0.45
N TYR A 71 -9.40 16.95 0.60
CA TYR A 71 -8.34 17.95 0.64
C TYR A 71 -7.33 17.79 -0.50
N PHE A 72 -6.90 16.56 -0.77
CA PHE A 72 -5.99 16.29 -1.87
C PHE A 72 -6.64 16.51 -3.23
N TRP A 73 -7.91 16.18 -3.36
CA TRP A 73 -8.69 16.43 -4.56
C TRP A 73 -8.80 17.93 -4.88
N GLU A 74 -9.10 18.77 -3.90
CA GLU A 74 -9.16 20.23 -4.07
C GLU A 74 -7.82 20.78 -4.58
N TYR A 75 -6.73 20.32 -4.01
CA TYR A 75 -5.38 20.67 -4.46
C TYR A 75 -5.14 20.25 -5.91
N THR A 76 -5.44 19.01 -6.28
CA THR A 76 -5.17 18.49 -7.63
C THR A 76 -6.09 19.14 -8.67
N ARG A 77 -7.31 19.49 -8.28
CA ARG A 77 -8.24 20.24 -9.13
C ARG A 77 -7.70 21.64 -9.48
N SER A 78 -7.04 22.33 -8.56
CA SER A 78 -6.39 23.60 -8.86
C SER A 78 -5.26 23.48 -9.89
N LEU A 79 -4.76 22.27 -10.12
CA LEU A 79 -3.78 21.92 -11.14
C LEU A 79 -4.44 21.37 -12.43
N HIS A 80 -5.77 21.48 -12.58
CA HIS A 80 -6.57 20.94 -13.69
C HIS A 80 -6.46 19.41 -13.86
N ILE A 81 -6.23 18.68 -12.76
CA ILE A 81 -6.16 17.22 -12.77
C ILE A 81 -7.52 16.67 -12.32
N THR A 82 -8.12 15.82 -13.16
CA THR A 82 -9.47 15.29 -12.97
C THR A 82 -9.51 13.80 -12.59
N GLN A 83 -8.36 13.16 -12.44
CA GLN A 83 -8.26 11.74 -12.10
C GLN A 83 -7.35 11.53 -10.91
N MET A 84 -7.77 10.65 -10.00
CA MET A 84 -7.00 10.21 -8.84
C MET A 84 -6.98 8.69 -8.80
N GLN A 85 -5.82 8.12 -8.53
CA GLN A 85 -5.67 6.71 -8.26
C GLN A 85 -5.31 6.52 -6.78
N ILE A 86 -6.14 5.74 -6.07
CA ILE A 86 -5.92 5.37 -4.68
C ILE A 86 -5.26 4.00 -4.64
N ILE A 87 -4.12 3.90 -3.94
CA ILE A 87 -3.31 2.69 -3.86
C ILE A 87 -3.27 2.22 -2.39
N PRO A 88 -3.99 1.14 -2.04
CA PRO A 88 -3.94 0.57 -0.70
C PRO A 88 -2.61 -0.13 -0.43
N LEU A 89 -1.83 0.40 0.51
CA LEU A 89 -0.59 -0.22 0.99
C LEU A 89 -0.92 -1.17 2.15
N PHE A 90 -1.53 -2.30 1.81
CA PHE A 90 -1.91 -3.37 2.72
C PHE A 90 -1.37 -4.69 2.19
N LEU A 91 -0.95 -5.58 3.08
CA LEU A 91 -0.35 -6.85 2.69
C LEU A 91 -1.36 -8.00 2.63
N LEU A 92 -2.50 -7.87 3.32
CA LEU A 92 -3.53 -8.91 3.41
C LEU A 92 -4.90 -8.38 2.94
N PRO A 93 -5.77 -9.26 2.37
CA PRO A 93 -7.12 -8.91 1.94
C PRO A 93 -8.08 -8.80 3.13
N GLY A 94 -7.84 -7.83 4.02
CA GLY A 94 -8.68 -7.59 5.20
C GLY A 94 -9.85 -6.65 4.90
N VAL A 95 -10.70 -6.43 5.93
CA VAL A 95 -11.87 -5.51 5.90
C VAL A 95 -11.49 -4.14 5.38
N HIS A 96 -10.34 -3.63 5.82
CA HIS A 96 -9.86 -2.32 5.40
C HIS A 96 -9.77 -2.16 3.88
N VAL A 97 -9.34 -3.21 3.17
CA VAL A 97 -9.21 -3.19 1.70
C VAL A 97 -10.53 -3.46 1.00
N THR A 98 -11.34 -4.36 1.55
CA THR A 98 -12.57 -4.83 0.88
C THR A 98 -13.81 -4.00 1.20
N GLU A 99 -13.82 -3.32 2.34
CA GLU A 99 -15.00 -2.62 2.85
C GLU A 99 -14.67 -1.15 3.21
N ASP A 100 -13.72 -0.90 4.14
CA ASP A 100 -13.53 0.44 4.72
C ASP A 100 -13.03 1.47 3.69
N ILE A 101 -11.98 1.18 2.94
CA ILE A 101 -11.46 2.11 1.92
C ILE A 101 -12.50 2.37 0.82
N PRO A 102 -13.19 1.35 0.25
CA PRO A 102 -14.32 1.58 -0.65
C PRO A 102 -15.42 2.47 -0.07
N ALA A 103 -15.80 2.26 1.20
CA ALA A 103 -16.82 3.07 1.87
C ALA A 103 -16.38 4.54 2.02
N GLU A 104 -15.15 4.79 2.44
CA GLU A 104 -14.58 6.14 2.55
C GLU A 104 -14.54 6.87 1.19
N ILE A 105 -14.22 6.13 0.11
CA ILE A 105 -14.26 6.68 -1.26
C ILE A 105 -15.69 7.06 -1.66
N GLU A 106 -16.69 6.25 -1.30
CA GLU A 106 -18.09 6.55 -1.65
C GLU A 106 -18.62 7.74 -0.86
N ILE A 107 -18.30 7.87 0.44
CA ILE A 107 -18.61 9.06 1.23
C ILE A 107 -18.04 10.32 0.56
N PHE A 108 -16.79 10.28 0.11
CA PHE A 108 -16.19 11.39 -0.63
C PHE A 108 -16.97 11.71 -1.92
N ARG A 109 -17.33 10.68 -2.71
CA ARG A 109 -18.10 10.87 -3.95
C ARG A 109 -19.45 11.51 -3.72
N GLU A 110 -20.16 11.11 -2.66
CA GLU A 110 -21.45 11.68 -2.27
C GLU A 110 -21.33 13.15 -1.88
N ARG A 111 -20.30 13.52 -1.12
CA ARG A 111 -20.00 14.91 -0.73
C ARG A 111 -19.75 15.79 -1.97
N VAL A 112 -18.93 15.33 -2.92
CA VAL A 112 -18.68 16.05 -4.18
C VAL A 112 -19.95 16.20 -5.01
N ARG A 113 -20.80 15.16 -5.12
CA ARG A 113 -22.09 15.25 -5.83
C ARG A 113 -23.03 16.26 -5.16
N ALA A 114 -23.11 16.26 -3.83
CA ALA A 114 -23.93 17.18 -3.07
C ALA A 114 -23.49 18.66 -3.27
N SER A 115 -22.18 18.91 -3.30
CA SER A 115 -21.62 20.23 -3.55
C SER A 115 -21.85 20.75 -4.98
N ALA A 116 -22.01 19.83 -5.95
CA ALA A 116 -22.29 20.16 -7.35
C ALA A 116 -23.80 20.34 -7.67
N SER A 117 -24.68 20.22 -6.66
CA SER A 117 -26.13 20.31 -6.89
C SER A 117 -26.57 21.75 -7.24
N PRO A 118 -27.60 21.95 -8.11
CA PRO A 118 -28.06 23.28 -8.52
C PRO A 118 -28.49 24.20 -7.39
N LYS A 119 -28.97 23.66 -6.26
CA LYS A 119 -29.39 24.45 -5.08
C LYS A 119 -28.20 25.15 -4.41
N THR A 120 -27.04 24.53 -4.36
CA THR A 120 -25.82 25.11 -3.78
C THR A 120 -25.26 26.19 -4.68
N VAL A 121 -25.33 26.01 -6.00
CA VAL A 121 -24.90 26.99 -7.02
C VAL A 121 -25.75 28.28 -6.94
N LEU A 122 -27.04 28.19 -6.64
CA LEU A 122 -27.93 29.36 -6.53
C LEU A 122 -27.67 30.19 -5.26
N GLN A 123 -27.26 29.58 -4.16
CA GLN A 123 -26.90 30.31 -2.94
C GLN A 123 -25.56 31.06 -3.06
N GLU A 124 -24.60 30.50 -3.79
CA GLU A 124 -23.30 31.14 -4.06
C GLU A 124 -23.40 32.27 -5.10
N GLN A 125 -24.43 32.26 -5.98
CA GLN A 125 -24.65 33.34 -6.96
C GLN A 125 -25.10 34.67 -6.31
N GLN A 126 -25.55 34.65 -5.07
CA GLN A 126 -25.91 35.87 -4.32
C GLN A 126 -24.71 36.54 -3.64
N SER A 127 -23.57 35.88 -3.54
CA SER A 127 -22.32 36.47 -3.09
C SER A 127 -21.46 36.82 -4.31
N ASN A 128 -21.27 38.12 -4.55
CA ASN A 128 -20.53 38.74 -5.67
C ASN A 128 -19.04 38.37 -5.72
N LEU A 129 -18.69 37.09 -5.96
CA LEU A 129 -17.35 36.62 -6.20
C LEU A 129 -17.19 36.13 -7.65
N LYS A 130 -16.33 36.84 -8.35
CA LYS A 130 -15.89 36.75 -9.74
C LYS A 130 -16.19 35.45 -10.52
N LEU A 131 -16.89 35.64 -11.64
CA LEU A 131 -17.37 34.64 -12.61
C LEU A 131 -16.28 33.80 -13.34
N GLU A 132 -15.02 34.10 -13.19
CA GLU A 132 -13.96 33.46 -14.01
C GLU A 132 -13.59 32.04 -13.60
N ASN A 133 -13.92 31.60 -12.37
CA ASN A 133 -13.60 30.26 -11.88
C ASN A 133 -14.77 29.25 -11.94
N LYS A 134 -15.88 29.62 -12.56
CA LYS A 134 -17.16 28.87 -12.46
C LYS A 134 -17.33 27.73 -13.46
N LEU A 135 -16.52 27.64 -14.50
CA LEU A 135 -16.68 26.67 -15.58
C LEU A 135 -16.16 25.26 -15.28
N GLU A 136 -15.40 25.07 -14.19
CA GLU A 136 -14.72 23.80 -13.90
C GLU A 136 -15.32 22.98 -12.73
N ILE A 137 -16.34 23.50 -12.04
CA ILE A 137 -16.94 22.84 -10.87
C ILE A 137 -17.66 21.55 -11.23
N ASN A 138 -18.05 21.35 -12.48
CA ASN A 138 -18.86 20.21 -12.93
C ASN A 138 -18.07 19.04 -13.54
N THR A 139 -16.74 19.03 -13.49
CA THR A 139 -16.00 17.88 -14.00
C THR A 139 -16.06 16.74 -12.99
N PRO A 140 -16.68 15.59 -13.33
CA PRO A 140 -16.80 14.49 -12.39
C PRO A 140 -15.42 13.96 -12.03
N VAL A 141 -15.19 13.77 -10.71
CA VAL A 141 -13.97 13.17 -10.20
C VAL A 141 -13.91 11.71 -10.62
N LYS A 142 -12.88 11.34 -11.36
CA LYS A 142 -12.61 9.94 -11.66
C LYS A 142 -11.63 9.36 -10.64
N ILE A 143 -12.16 8.69 -9.61
CA ILE A 143 -11.34 7.94 -8.65
C ILE A 143 -11.25 6.49 -9.08
N ASN A 144 -10.02 5.99 -9.15
CA ASN A 144 -9.71 4.59 -9.39
C ASN A 144 -9.06 4.00 -8.14
N LEU A 145 -9.62 2.91 -7.62
CA LEU A 145 -9.02 2.12 -6.55
C LEU A 145 -8.17 1.00 -7.18
N SER A 146 -6.88 0.95 -6.82
CA SER A 146 -5.97 -0.12 -7.22
C SER A 146 -6.20 -1.37 -6.38
N PRO A 147 -5.76 -2.55 -6.85
CA PRO A 147 -5.53 -3.69 -5.95
C PRO A 147 -4.56 -3.30 -4.83
N TYR A 148 -4.67 -3.96 -3.67
CA TYR A 148 -3.74 -3.73 -2.56
C TYR A 148 -2.36 -4.30 -2.88
N ILE A 149 -1.30 -3.71 -2.30
CA ILE A 149 0.09 -4.04 -2.67
C ILE A 149 0.45 -5.52 -2.39
N GLY A 150 -0.11 -6.13 -1.35
CA GLY A 150 0.12 -7.54 -1.03
C GLY A 150 -0.45 -8.52 -2.05
N SER A 151 -1.35 -8.08 -2.95
CA SER A 151 -1.87 -8.89 -4.06
C SER A 151 -0.96 -8.89 -5.29
N HIS A 152 0.13 -8.13 -5.26
CA HIS A 152 1.04 -8.03 -6.40
C HIS A 152 1.72 -9.37 -6.68
N PRO A 153 1.69 -9.89 -7.92
CA PRO A 153 2.21 -11.23 -8.24
C PRO A 153 3.72 -11.39 -7.96
N LYS A 154 4.49 -10.30 -7.99
CA LYS A 154 5.92 -10.31 -7.68
C LYS A 154 6.24 -10.15 -6.18
N MET A 155 5.25 -10.14 -5.28
CA MET A 155 5.50 -9.97 -3.85
C MET A 155 6.38 -11.08 -3.27
N ALA A 156 6.18 -12.33 -3.68
CA ALA A 156 7.04 -13.43 -3.28
C ALA A 156 8.49 -13.24 -3.77
N ASN A 157 8.69 -12.71 -4.98
CA ASN A 157 10.02 -12.44 -5.51
C ASN A 157 10.76 -11.37 -4.68
N LEU A 158 10.06 -10.31 -4.28
CA LEU A 158 10.62 -9.29 -3.40
C LEU A 158 11.05 -9.88 -2.04
N LEU A 159 10.27 -10.77 -1.47
CA LEU A 159 10.62 -11.45 -0.22
C LEU A 159 11.77 -12.45 -0.41
N ALA A 160 11.87 -13.10 -1.57
CA ALA A 160 12.94 -14.03 -1.89
C ALA A 160 14.33 -13.34 -1.88
N THR A 161 14.42 -12.07 -2.28
CA THR A 161 15.70 -11.32 -2.21
C THR A 161 16.21 -11.19 -0.78
N LYS A 162 15.30 -11.03 0.20
CA LYS A 162 15.64 -10.96 1.62
C LYS A 162 16.12 -12.30 2.17
N ILE A 163 15.51 -13.41 1.75
CA ILE A 163 15.94 -14.77 2.11
C ILE A 163 17.33 -15.04 1.54
N SER A 164 17.55 -14.74 0.26
CA SER A 164 18.80 -15.02 -0.43
C SER A 164 19.99 -14.21 0.08
N SER A 165 19.75 -13.13 0.81
CA SER A 165 20.81 -12.30 1.41
C SER A 165 21.41 -12.89 2.70
N VAL A 166 20.80 -13.97 3.25
CA VAL A 166 21.20 -14.57 4.53
C VAL A 166 21.14 -16.09 4.41
N THR A 167 22.17 -16.78 4.86
CA THR A 167 22.17 -18.24 4.93
C THR A 167 21.43 -18.69 6.18
N ALA A 168 20.37 -19.50 6.00
CA ALA A 168 19.65 -20.15 7.10
C ALA A 168 19.10 -21.51 6.60
N ASP A 169 18.99 -22.48 7.52
CA ASP A 169 18.52 -23.84 7.23
C ASP A 169 17.00 -23.90 7.04
N ALA A 170 16.28 -23.03 7.73
CA ALA A 170 14.83 -22.89 7.65
C ALA A 170 14.40 -21.46 7.95
N TRP A 171 13.23 -21.09 7.44
CA TRP A 171 12.69 -19.74 7.59
C TRP A 171 11.29 -19.74 8.22
N VAL A 172 11.00 -18.72 9.00
CA VAL A 172 9.67 -18.41 9.50
C VAL A 172 9.21 -17.10 8.89
N LEU A 173 8.21 -17.15 8.02
CA LEU A 173 7.49 -15.98 7.52
C LEU A 173 6.46 -15.58 8.58
N ILE A 174 6.70 -14.47 9.27
CA ILE A 174 5.79 -13.97 10.30
C ILE A 174 4.98 -12.77 9.81
N SER A 175 3.66 -12.87 9.89
CA SER A 175 2.72 -11.80 9.54
C SER A 175 1.80 -11.47 10.72
N HIS A 176 0.94 -10.45 10.54
CA HIS A 176 -0.05 -10.11 11.58
C HIS A 176 -0.99 -11.27 11.90
N GLY A 177 -1.39 -12.03 10.88
CA GLY A 177 -2.40 -13.07 11.01
C GLY A 177 -3.85 -12.53 10.97
N SER A 178 -4.78 -13.41 10.65
CA SER A 178 -6.21 -13.11 10.55
C SER A 178 -7.03 -14.18 11.28
N ARG A 179 -8.07 -13.74 12.01
CA ARG A 179 -9.06 -14.63 12.64
C ARG A 179 -10.16 -15.07 11.66
N ARG A 180 -10.22 -14.46 10.47
CA ARG A 180 -11.19 -14.82 9.43
C ARG A 180 -10.78 -16.14 8.78
N SER A 181 -11.75 -17.00 8.49
CA SER A 181 -11.51 -18.22 7.70
C SER A 181 -10.90 -17.85 6.36
N GLY A 182 -9.84 -18.56 5.94
CA GLY A 182 -9.09 -18.28 4.72
C GLY A 182 -8.22 -17.01 4.74
N GLY A 183 -8.28 -16.17 5.78
CA GLY A 183 -7.57 -14.89 5.85
C GLY A 183 -6.04 -15.02 5.86
N ASN A 184 -5.50 -16.20 6.16
CA ASN A 184 -4.05 -16.48 6.16
C ASN A 184 -3.56 -17.20 4.90
N GLU A 185 -4.45 -17.66 4.02
CA GLU A 185 -4.07 -18.40 2.80
C GLU A 185 -3.08 -17.65 1.90
N VAL A 186 -3.18 -16.33 1.84
CA VAL A 186 -2.23 -15.51 1.06
C VAL A 186 -0.82 -15.65 1.60
N VAL A 187 -0.65 -15.64 2.93
CA VAL A 187 0.66 -15.79 3.59
C VAL A 187 1.20 -17.21 3.38
N GLU A 188 0.34 -18.22 3.46
CA GLU A 188 0.70 -19.62 3.22
C GLU A 188 1.14 -19.85 1.76
N LYS A 189 0.44 -19.27 0.79
CA LYS A 189 0.83 -19.32 -0.62
C LYS A 189 2.16 -18.63 -0.88
N ILE A 190 2.41 -17.48 -0.22
CA ILE A 190 3.70 -16.79 -0.28
C ILE A 190 4.80 -17.69 0.31
N ALA A 191 4.58 -18.30 1.47
CA ALA A 191 5.56 -19.20 2.09
C ALA A 191 5.88 -20.40 1.20
N GLN A 192 4.87 -21.01 0.58
CA GLN A 192 5.05 -22.11 -0.38
C GLN A 192 5.85 -21.66 -1.63
N SER A 193 5.55 -20.48 -2.17
CA SER A 193 6.30 -19.92 -3.30
C SER A 193 7.76 -19.66 -2.94
N LEU A 194 8.02 -19.10 -1.75
CA LEU A 194 9.37 -18.88 -1.23
C LEU A 194 10.13 -20.19 -1.02
N ALA A 195 9.49 -21.20 -0.42
CA ALA A 195 10.08 -22.51 -0.21
C ALA A 195 10.51 -23.15 -1.54
N SER A 196 9.65 -23.03 -2.57
CA SER A 196 9.94 -23.57 -3.89
C SER A 196 11.05 -22.81 -4.63
N SER A 197 11.01 -21.46 -4.59
CA SER A 197 11.97 -20.64 -5.32
C SER A 197 13.34 -20.58 -4.67
N CYS A 198 13.43 -20.57 -3.34
CA CYS A 198 14.68 -20.52 -2.58
C CYS A 198 15.21 -21.90 -2.20
N GLN A 199 14.47 -22.98 -2.46
CA GLN A 199 14.80 -24.36 -2.11
C GLN A 199 15.15 -24.52 -0.61
N VAL A 200 14.38 -23.90 0.26
CA VAL A 200 14.55 -23.91 1.71
C VAL A 200 13.19 -24.07 2.39
N LEU A 201 13.15 -24.66 3.57
CA LEU A 201 11.90 -24.75 4.31
C LEU A 201 11.44 -23.35 4.74
N VAL A 202 10.21 -22.99 4.40
CA VAL A 202 9.55 -21.76 4.87
C VAL A 202 8.25 -22.14 5.56
N SER A 203 8.15 -21.83 6.85
CA SER A 203 6.93 -22.02 7.65
C SER A 203 6.29 -20.68 7.96
N THR A 204 4.99 -20.68 8.25
CA THR A 204 4.27 -19.45 8.65
C THR A 204 4.13 -19.35 10.17
N ALA A 205 4.21 -18.14 10.68
CA ALA A 205 3.81 -17.77 12.04
C ALA A 205 2.99 -16.47 12.02
N TYR A 206 2.20 -16.25 13.05
CA TYR A 206 1.32 -15.09 13.12
C TYR A 206 1.43 -14.39 14.48
N TRP A 207 1.31 -13.06 14.44
CA TRP A 207 1.35 -12.23 15.62
C TRP A 207 0.07 -12.34 16.47
N SER A 208 -1.09 -12.32 15.84
CA SER A 208 -2.39 -12.21 16.51
C SER A 208 -3.17 -13.52 16.66
N VAL A 209 -2.71 -14.60 16.01
CA VAL A 209 -3.36 -15.92 16.00
C VAL A 209 -2.31 -17.04 15.98
N PRO A 210 -2.65 -18.27 16.43
CA PRO A 210 -1.75 -19.43 16.28
C PRO A 210 -1.52 -19.81 14.81
N PRO A 211 -0.36 -20.46 14.50
CA PRO A 211 0.78 -20.64 15.36
C PRO A 211 1.60 -19.36 15.54
N ASP A 212 2.00 -19.06 16.78
CA ASP A 212 2.89 -17.95 17.06
C ASP A 212 4.35 -18.24 16.72
N LEU A 213 5.20 -17.21 16.77
CA LEU A 213 6.62 -17.31 16.44
C LEU A 213 7.35 -18.31 17.33
N LYS A 214 7.08 -18.28 18.65
CA LYS A 214 7.74 -19.17 19.63
C LYS A 214 7.43 -20.62 19.32
N SER A 215 6.16 -20.96 19.17
CA SER A 215 5.72 -22.32 18.86
C SER A 215 6.32 -22.84 17.56
N ARG A 216 6.43 -21.98 16.55
CA ARG A 216 7.02 -22.35 15.26
C ARG A 216 8.52 -22.63 15.39
N VAL A 217 9.25 -21.76 16.09
CA VAL A 217 10.68 -21.95 16.37
C VAL A 217 10.92 -23.23 17.16
N GLU A 218 10.12 -23.53 18.20
CA GLU A 218 10.23 -24.76 18.96
C GLU A 218 10.11 -26.03 18.10
N ILE A 219 9.21 -26.01 17.11
CA ILE A 219 9.05 -27.11 16.15
C ILE A 219 10.31 -27.26 15.29
N LEU A 220 10.84 -26.18 14.74
CA LEU A 220 12.04 -26.22 13.89
C LEU A 220 13.26 -26.70 14.68
N VAL A 221 13.44 -26.24 15.91
CA VAL A 221 14.53 -26.70 16.80
C VAL A 221 14.44 -28.21 17.10
N LYS A 222 13.22 -28.71 17.35
CA LYS A 222 12.97 -30.17 17.56
C LYS A 222 13.23 -30.97 16.28
N GLN A 223 13.03 -30.40 15.11
CA GLN A 223 13.34 -31.01 13.82
C GLN A 223 14.85 -31.00 13.49
N GLY A 224 15.67 -30.36 14.30
CA GLY A 224 17.12 -30.37 14.16
C GLY A 224 17.72 -29.16 13.45
N TYR A 225 16.94 -28.19 13.03
CA TYR A 225 17.44 -26.96 12.41
C TYR A 225 18.29 -26.14 13.40
N ARG A 226 19.38 -25.57 12.94
CA ARG A 226 20.36 -24.83 13.76
C ARG A 226 20.53 -23.37 13.34
N GLU A 227 20.27 -23.04 12.09
CA GLU A 227 20.23 -21.65 11.59
C GLU A 227 18.80 -21.35 11.13
N ILE A 228 18.09 -20.49 11.85
CA ILE A 228 16.68 -20.17 11.61
C ILE A 228 16.55 -18.70 11.24
N GLY A 229 16.08 -18.46 10.02
CA GLY A 229 15.75 -17.13 9.53
C GLY A 229 14.32 -16.71 9.91
N ILE A 230 14.13 -15.47 10.29
CA ILE A 230 12.83 -14.87 10.55
C ILE A 230 12.63 -13.73 9.56
N LEU A 231 11.56 -13.84 8.77
CA LEU A 231 11.19 -12.88 7.72
C LEU A 231 9.87 -12.18 8.13
N PRO A 232 9.93 -10.95 8.63
CA PRO A 232 8.74 -10.17 8.96
C PRO A 232 7.99 -9.72 7.70
N TYR A 233 6.79 -10.24 7.49
CA TYR A 233 5.88 -9.80 6.42
C TYR A 233 5.04 -8.63 6.92
N PHE A 234 5.70 -7.49 7.04
CA PHE A 234 5.16 -6.18 7.41
C PHE A 234 5.70 -5.13 6.44
N LEU A 235 4.95 -4.06 6.21
CA LEU A 235 5.42 -2.99 5.34
C LEU A 235 6.59 -2.24 5.94
N PHE A 236 6.45 -1.77 7.17
CA PHE A 236 7.40 -0.86 7.81
C PHE A 236 7.71 -1.30 9.25
N ASN A 237 8.80 -0.77 9.79
CA ASN A 237 9.14 -0.94 11.20
C ASN A 237 8.10 -0.26 12.09
N GLY A 238 7.84 -0.85 13.27
CA GLY A 238 6.90 -0.35 14.26
C GLY A 238 6.84 -1.26 15.48
N GLY A 239 5.94 -1.01 16.41
CA GLY A 239 5.88 -1.73 17.68
C GLY A 239 5.77 -3.26 17.56
N ILE A 240 5.08 -3.78 16.51
CA ILE A 240 5.01 -5.23 16.30
C ILE A 240 6.37 -5.81 15.89
N THR A 241 7.08 -5.15 14.99
CA THR A 241 8.40 -5.62 14.53
C THR A 241 9.45 -5.52 15.61
N ASP A 242 9.35 -4.53 16.51
CA ASP A 242 10.19 -4.44 17.71
C ASP A 242 9.91 -5.61 18.66
N ALA A 243 8.63 -5.92 18.93
CA ALA A 243 8.26 -7.03 19.77
C ALA A 243 8.63 -8.41 19.18
N ILE A 244 8.70 -8.52 17.84
CA ILE A 244 9.27 -9.69 17.16
C ILE A 244 10.77 -9.79 17.47
N ALA A 245 11.52 -8.69 17.35
CA ALA A 245 12.95 -8.65 17.68
C ALA A 245 13.20 -9.04 19.14
N ASP A 246 12.48 -8.46 20.10
CA ASP A 246 12.53 -8.83 21.52
C ASP A 246 12.22 -10.33 21.75
N THR A 247 11.33 -10.90 20.95
CA THR A 247 11.01 -12.33 21.05
C THR A 247 12.18 -13.18 20.57
N ILE A 248 12.86 -12.78 19.50
CA ILE A 248 14.05 -13.48 19.01
C ILE A 248 15.19 -13.38 20.02
N ASP A 249 15.40 -12.23 20.64
CA ASP A 249 16.42 -12.08 21.70
C ASP A 249 16.17 -13.04 22.86
N ARG A 250 14.92 -13.19 23.31
CA ARG A 250 14.55 -14.18 24.35
C ARG A 250 14.76 -15.62 23.87
N LEU A 251 14.39 -15.93 22.62
CA LEU A 251 14.60 -17.26 22.06
C LEU A 251 16.09 -17.60 21.93
N SER A 252 16.95 -16.63 21.61
CA SER A 252 18.41 -16.81 21.59
C SER A 252 18.98 -17.18 22.96
N GLN A 253 18.41 -16.63 24.03
CA GLN A 253 18.79 -17.01 25.39
C GLN A 253 18.33 -18.45 25.79
N ILE A 254 17.13 -18.85 25.32
CA ILE A 254 16.59 -20.19 25.59
C ILE A 254 17.32 -21.26 24.76
N TYR A 255 17.71 -20.92 23.53
CA TYR A 255 18.36 -21.83 22.59
C TYR A 255 19.74 -21.31 22.16
N PRO A 256 20.76 -21.34 23.04
CA PRO A 256 22.08 -20.72 22.77
C PRO A 256 22.84 -21.41 21.63
N ASN A 257 22.46 -22.61 21.23
CA ASN A 257 23.05 -23.37 20.13
C ASN A 257 22.31 -23.14 18.78
N ILE A 258 21.30 -22.28 18.76
CA ILE A 258 20.55 -21.91 17.56
C ILE A 258 20.97 -20.50 17.15
N LYS A 259 21.31 -20.35 15.89
CA LYS A 259 21.59 -19.05 15.30
C LYS A 259 20.33 -18.49 14.65
N PHE A 260 19.88 -17.35 15.13
CA PHE A 260 18.72 -16.67 14.58
C PHE A 260 19.15 -15.52 13.65
N HIS A 261 18.45 -15.37 12.53
CA HIS A 261 18.65 -14.31 11.57
C HIS A 261 17.33 -13.55 11.37
N LEU A 262 17.22 -12.37 11.94
CA LEU A 262 16.05 -11.52 11.75
C LEU A 262 16.30 -10.55 10.60
N THR A 263 15.49 -10.64 9.54
CA THR A 263 15.52 -9.65 8.46
C THR A 263 14.68 -8.43 8.80
N THR A 264 14.91 -7.34 8.07
CA THR A 264 14.03 -6.16 8.16
C THR A 264 12.68 -6.42 7.47
N PRO A 265 11.60 -5.72 7.85
CA PRO A 265 10.36 -5.63 7.06
C PRO A 265 10.62 -5.19 5.62
N LEU A 266 9.57 -5.08 4.79
CA LEU A 266 9.71 -4.65 3.39
C LEU A 266 10.43 -3.30 3.28
N GLY A 267 10.04 -2.31 4.10
CA GLY A 267 10.64 -0.99 4.13
C GLY A 267 10.27 -0.13 2.92
N ALA A 268 10.61 1.16 2.99
CA ALA A 268 10.53 2.06 1.84
C ALA A 268 11.76 1.86 0.96
N THR A 269 11.71 0.91 0.05
CA THR A 269 12.78 0.53 -0.87
C THR A 269 12.39 0.81 -2.32
N GLU A 270 13.37 0.87 -3.22
CA GLU A 270 13.12 1.05 -4.66
C GLU A 270 12.32 -0.12 -5.23
N GLU A 271 12.59 -1.34 -4.79
CA GLU A 271 11.89 -2.54 -5.24
C GLU A 271 10.41 -2.52 -4.81
N LEU A 272 10.09 -2.07 -3.60
CA LEU A 272 8.70 -1.89 -3.20
C LEU A 272 8.02 -0.78 -4.01
N ALA A 273 8.72 0.32 -4.27
CA ALA A 273 8.22 1.40 -5.14
C ALA A 273 7.99 0.91 -6.57
N GLU A 274 8.82 0.02 -7.11
CA GLU A 274 8.60 -0.63 -8.42
C GLU A 274 7.30 -1.45 -8.43
N LEU A 275 7.01 -2.22 -7.38
CA LEU A 275 5.75 -2.97 -7.30
C LEU A 275 4.53 -2.02 -7.28
N VAL A 276 4.62 -0.92 -6.54
CA VAL A 276 3.57 0.11 -6.53
C VAL A 276 3.42 0.75 -7.92
N SER A 277 4.53 1.07 -8.58
CA SER A 277 4.55 1.61 -9.95
C SER A 277 3.92 0.64 -10.97
N ASP A 278 4.18 -0.66 -10.83
CA ASP A 278 3.57 -1.70 -11.67
C ASP A 278 2.04 -1.76 -11.49
N LEU A 279 1.52 -1.64 -10.27
CA LEU A 279 0.06 -1.56 -10.02
C LEU A 279 -0.57 -0.33 -10.67
N ILE A 280 0.13 0.78 -10.68
CA ILE A 280 -0.31 2.02 -11.33
C ILE A 280 -0.38 1.81 -12.84
N LYS A 281 0.67 1.29 -13.46
CA LYS A 281 0.79 1.09 -14.91
C LYS A 281 -0.21 0.06 -15.45
N SER A 282 -0.35 -1.08 -14.79
CA SER A 282 -1.27 -2.15 -15.20
C SER A 282 -2.73 -1.68 -15.28
N LYS A 283 -3.13 -0.81 -14.37
CA LYS A 283 -4.47 -0.22 -14.35
C LYS A 283 -4.67 0.80 -15.48
N GLU A 284 -3.64 1.57 -15.80
CA GLU A 284 -3.67 2.53 -16.91
C GLU A 284 -3.75 1.82 -18.28
N GLU A 285 -3.02 0.72 -18.45
CA GLU A 285 -3.07 -0.10 -19.67
C GLU A 285 -4.41 -0.82 -19.84
N GLY A 286 -4.96 -1.40 -18.79
CA GLY A 286 -6.28 -2.04 -18.81
C GLY A 286 -7.40 -1.05 -19.14
N ARG A 287 -7.24 0.21 -18.75
CA ARG A 287 -8.18 1.29 -19.10
C ARG A 287 -8.06 1.68 -20.57
N ARG A 288 -6.85 1.85 -21.10
CA ARG A 288 -6.62 2.20 -22.50
C ARG A 288 -7.25 1.17 -23.45
N LYS A 289 -7.07 -0.12 -23.14
CA LYS A 289 -7.70 -1.20 -23.94
C LYS A 289 -9.22 -1.08 -23.95
N LYS A 290 -9.86 -0.81 -22.80
CA LYS A 290 -11.32 -0.64 -22.74
C LYS A 290 -11.82 0.62 -23.47
N GLU A 291 -11.06 1.71 -23.46
CA GLU A 291 -11.41 2.93 -24.20
C GLU A 291 -11.25 2.75 -25.72
N GLU A 292 -10.28 1.94 -26.16
CA GLU A 292 -10.09 1.58 -27.57
C GLU A 292 -11.17 0.59 -28.07
N GLU A 293 -11.62 -0.37 -27.24
CA GLU A 293 -12.72 -1.29 -27.59
C GLU A 293 -14.08 -0.61 -27.71
N VAL A 294 -14.31 0.53 -27.06
CA VAL A 294 -15.58 1.29 -27.13
C VAL A 294 -15.62 2.19 -28.37
N ILE A 295 -14.49 2.45 -29.03
CA ILE A 295 -14.37 3.32 -30.21
C ILE A 295 -14.45 2.51 -31.51
N LEU A 296 -14.35 1.19 -31.47
CA LEU A 296 -14.55 0.25 -32.58
C LEU A 296 -15.99 -0.27 -32.60
#